data_6d00ccf64ac7d1c22e811a609a414862
#
_entry.id   6d00ccf64ac7d1c22e811a609a414862
#
_cell.length_a   1.000
_cell.length_b   1.000
_cell.length_c   1.000
_cell.angle_alpha   90.00
_cell.angle_beta   90.00
_cell.angle_gamma   90.00
#
_symmetry.space_group_name_H-M   'P 1'
#
loop_
_entity.id
_entity.type
_entity.pdbx_description
1 polymer ?
#
loop_
_entity_poly.entity_id
_entity_poly.type
_entity_poly.pdbx_seq_one_letter_code
_entity_poly.pdbx_strand_id
1 'polypeptide(L)'
;AIIAMMPEIRRGLVRNAAQVVDDVLLNADTTALNNNNADGVPINKTTAAKAHWLVGFDGLIHLPLIDNTAQRRAFSSTITAAMYNNNMLKLAKYAAPGRRGEVVHISDVNTAIVALTIAQVETEEKFGPRATISVGELASVYGIPYIMSEQMKLADSDGKVTDSGGNTTGRVLTVNTTQWITGFRRTITFEPDREPSKSQT
;
A
#
# COMPACT_ATOMS: atom_id res chain seq x y z
N ALA A 1 19.66 -1.28 -32.48
CA ALA A 1 18.30 -1.07 -31.92
C ALA A 1 18.12 -1.73 -30.55
N ILE A 2 18.52 -2.98 -30.36
CA ILE A 2 18.34 -3.73 -29.08
C ILE A 2 19.11 -3.09 -27.93
N ILE A 3 20.33 -2.62 -28.15
CA ILE A 3 21.18 -1.99 -27.12
C ILE A 3 20.55 -0.68 -26.61
N ALA A 4 19.86 0.07 -27.45
CA ALA A 4 19.20 1.31 -27.06
C ALA A 4 17.94 1.09 -26.19
N MET A 5 17.34 -0.11 -26.25
CA MET A 5 16.17 -0.47 -25.45
C MET A 5 16.51 -1.02 -24.05
N MET A 6 17.73 -1.48 -23.83
CA MET A 6 18.15 -2.09 -22.56
C MET A 6 17.94 -1.18 -21.32
N PRO A 7 18.21 0.13 -21.36
CA PRO A 7 17.94 1.01 -20.21
C PRO A 7 16.46 1.09 -19.87
N GLU A 8 15.57 1.14 -20.86
CA GLU A 8 14.12 1.19 -20.65
C GLU A 8 13.59 -0.14 -20.08
N ILE A 9 14.08 -1.26 -20.58
CA ILE A 9 13.73 -2.59 -20.04
C ILE A 9 14.16 -2.70 -18.57
N ARG A 10 15.38 -2.27 -18.24
CA ARG A 10 15.85 -2.27 -16.85
C ARG A 10 15.01 -1.37 -15.96
N ARG A 11 14.67 -0.16 -16.42
CA ARG A 11 13.81 0.76 -15.68
C ARG A 11 12.43 0.16 -15.43
N GLY A 12 11.83 -0.47 -16.46
CA GLY A 12 10.57 -1.19 -16.33
C GLY A 12 10.61 -2.32 -15.32
N LEU A 13 11.66 -3.15 -15.36
CA LEU A 13 11.84 -4.26 -14.42
C LEU A 13 12.00 -3.78 -12.98
N VAL A 14 12.80 -2.74 -12.75
CA VAL A 14 12.98 -2.17 -11.39
C VAL A 14 11.68 -1.59 -10.87
N ARG A 15 10.93 -0.86 -11.71
CA ARG A 15 9.62 -0.32 -11.34
C ARG A 15 8.63 -1.42 -10.99
N ASN A 16 8.52 -2.46 -11.81
CA ASN A 16 7.63 -3.59 -11.56
C ASN A 16 8.01 -4.32 -10.27
N ALA A 17 9.31 -4.52 -10.02
CA ALA A 17 9.77 -5.13 -8.78
C ALA A 17 9.40 -4.30 -7.54
N ALA A 18 9.54 -2.97 -7.61
CA ALA A 18 9.12 -2.08 -6.53
C ALA A 18 7.60 -2.16 -6.29
N GLN A 19 6.79 -2.14 -7.35
CA GLN A 19 5.33 -2.27 -7.25
C GLN A 19 4.91 -3.60 -6.61
N VAL A 20 5.58 -4.70 -6.95
CA VAL A 20 5.33 -6.00 -6.33
C VAL A 20 5.66 -5.99 -4.84
N VAL A 21 6.76 -5.35 -4.45
CA VAL A 21 7.13 -5.22 -3.04
C VAL A 21 6.08 -4.41 -2.27
N ASP A 22 5.63 -3.29 -2.81
CA ASP A 22 4.60 -2.45 -2.19
C ASP A 22 3.27 -3.20 -2.06
N ASP A 23 2.87 -3.95 -3.10
CA ASP A 23 1.66 -4.75 -3.08
C ASP A 23 1.73 -5.84 -2.01
N VAL A 24 2.86 -6.55 -1.90
CA VAL A 24 3.09 -7.57 -0.86
C VAL A 24 3.04 -6.97 0.53
N LEU A 25 3.72 -5.85 0.76
CA LEU A 25 3.76 -5.21 2.07
C LEU A 25 2.38 -4.74 2.53
N LEU A 26 1.54 -4.29 1.61
CA LEU A 26 0.19 -3.81 1.91
C LEU A 26 -0.83 -4.94 2.00
N ASN A 27 -0.88 -5.80 1.00
CA ASN A 27 -2.03 -6.66 0.71
C ASN A 27 -1.77 -8.16 0.91
N ALA A 28 -0.55 -8.60 1.23
CA ALA A 28 -0.26 -10.02 1.42
C ALA A 28 -1.13 -10.63 2.52
N ASP A 29 -1.54 -11.88 2.34
CA ASP A 29 -2.45 -12.58 3.23
C ASP A 29 -2.24 -14.09 3.12
N THR A 30 -1.78 -14.71 4.20
CA THR A 30 -1.56 -16.16 4.28
C THR A 30 -2.87 -16.96 4.25
N THR A 31 -4.01 -16.33 4.53
CA THR A 31 -5.34 -16.95 4.50
C THR A 31 -6.02 -16.88 3.14
N ALA A 32 -5.31 -16.51 2.12
CA ALA A 32 -5.75 -16.22 0.75
C ALA A 32 -6.46 -17.37 0.01
N LEU A 33 -6.58 -18.55 0.62
CA LEU A 33 -7.38 -19.64 0.08
C LEU A 33 -8.91 -19.40 0.18
N ASN A 34 -9.31 -18.38 0.91
CA ASN A 34 -10.70 -17.96 1.06
C ASN A 34 -10.89 -16.63 0.31
N ASN A 35 -12.01 -16.46 -0.38
CA ASN A 35 -12.39 -15.22 -1.07
C ASN A 35 -12.55 -14.00 -0.13
N ASN A 36 -12.00 -14.05 1.06
CA ASN A 36 -12.16 -13.08 2.14
C ASN A 36 -10.84 -12.50 2.61
N ASN A 37 -9.78 -12.59 1.82
CA ASN A 37 -8.50 -12.00 2.17
C ASN A 37 -8.49 -10.49 1.99
N ALA A 38 -7.53 -9.84 2.60
CA ALA A 38 -7.38 -8.39 2.52
C ALA A 38 -7.11 -7.89 1.08
N ASP A 39 -6.51 -8.71 0.26
CA ASP A 39 -6.22 -8.43 -1.15
C ASP A 39 -7.39 -8.77 -2.08
N GLY A 40 -8.24 -9.74 -1.73
CA GLY A 40 -9.36 -10.19 -2.56
C GLY A 40 -8.99 -10.70 -3.95
N VAL A 41 -7.70 -10.81 -4.25
CA VAL A 41 -7.28 -11.54 -5.44
C VAL A 41 -7.73 -12.97 -5.21
N PRO A 42 -8.48 -13.58 -6.14
CA PRO A 42 -8.78 -14.99 -6.08
C PRO A 42 -7.48 -15.76 -6.30
N ILE A 43 -6.64 -15.80 -5.30
CA ILE A 43 -5.46 -16.68 -5.26
C ILE A 43 -6.02 -18.07 -5.08
N ASN A 44 -6.64 -18.49 -6.13
CA ASN A 44 -7.68 -19.44 -6.04
C ASN A 44 -7.16 -20.86 -5.98
N LYS A 45 -7.52 -21.56 -4.92
CA LYS A 45 -8.16 -22.87 -4.93
C LYS A 45 -7.34 -24.01 -5.53
N THR A 46 -6.19 -23.76 -6.16
CA THR A 46 -5.31 -24.79 -6.71
C THR A 46 -3.95 -24.76 -6.01
N THR A 47 -3.22 -25.88 -6.08
CA THR A 47 -1.87 -26.00 -5.49
C THR A 47 -0.90 -24.91 -6.01
N ALA A 48 -1.11 -24.44 -7.23
CA ALA A 48 -0.33 -23.34 -7.82
C ALA A 48 -0.55 -22.00 -7.11
N ALA A 49 -1.74 -21.77 -6.56
CA ALA A 49 -2.03 -20.55 -5.82
C ALA A 49 -1.27 -20.43 -4.51
N LYS A 50 -0.90 -21.54 -3.88
CA LYS A 50 -0.09 -21.55 -2.64
C LYS A 50 1.35 -21.04 -2.84
N ALA A 51 1.82 -21.02 -4.07
CA ALA A 51 3.14 -20.49 -4.44
C ALA A 51 3.09 -19.02 -4.85
N HIS A 52 1.91 -18.39 -4.79
CA HIS A 52 1.77 -16.99 -5.14
C HIS A 52 2.49 -16.10 -4.10
N TRP A 53 3.20 -15.09 -4.57
CA TRP A 53 4.02 -14.22 -3.73
C TRP A 53 3.21 -13.46 -2.65
N LEU A 54 1.91 -13.21 -2.86
CA LEU A 54 1.01 -12.60 -1.87
C LEU A 54 0.66 -13.50 -0.68
N VAL A 55 0.91 -14.79 -0.72
CA VAL A 55 0.65 -15.74 0.39
C VAL A 55 1.87 -15.99 1.26
N GLY A 56 2.95 -15.28 1.07
CA GLY A 56 4.22 -15.50 1.80
C GLY A 56 4.20 -15.04 3.25
N PHE A 57 3.43 -14.01 3.57
CA PHE A 57 3.27 -13.44 4.92
C PHE A 57 2.00 -12.57 4.96
N ASP A 58 1.65 -12.04 6.14
CA ASP A 58 0.51 -11.14 6.30
C ASP A 58 0.95 -9.69 6.18
N GLY A 59 0.33 -8.97 5.26
CA GLY A 59 0.61 -7.56 4.99
C GLY A 59 -0.01 -6.61 6.03
N LEU A 60 0.30 -5.33 5.90
CA LEU A 60 -0.14 -4.29 6.85
C LEU A 60 -1.67 -4.21 6.99
N ILE A 61 -2.41 -4.46 5.92
CA ILE A 61 -3.88 -4.39 5.93
C ILE A 61 -4.48 -5.61 6.63
N HIS A 62 -3.80 -6.77 6.60
CA HIS A 62 -4.29 -8.00 7.20
C HIS A 62 -4.55 -7.84 8.70
N LEU A 63 -3.61 -7.24 9.43
CA LEU A 63 -3.70 -7.11 10.89
C LEU A 63 -5.01 -6.42 11.36
N PRO A 64 -5.35 -5.18 10.93
CA PRO A 64 -6.59 -4.54 11.39
C PRO A 64 -7.85 -5.12 10.75
N LEU A 65 -7.73 -5.79 9.62
CA LEU A 65 -8.88 -6.29 8.88
C LEU A 65 -9.31 -7.68 9.32
N ILE A 66 -8.38 -8.56 9.64
CA ILE A 66 -8.60 -9.96 9.92
C ILE A 66 -8.26 -10.30 11.38
N ASP A 67 -7.01 -10.08 11.81
CA ASP A 67 -6.51 -10.54 13.10
C ASP A 67 -7.03 -9.72 14.28
N ASN A 68 -7.05 -8.40 14.12
CA ASN A 68 -7.48 -7.49 15.17
C ASN A 68 -8.51 -6.47 14.66
N THR A 69 -9.72 -6.95 14.45
CA THR A 69 -10.84 -6.14 13.93
C THR A 69 -11.22 -4.97 14.84
N ALA A 70 -10.78 -4.95 16.10
CA ALA A 70 -10.94 -3.81 16.99
C ALA A 70 -10.16 -2.58 16.51
N GLN A 71 -9.12 -2.74 15.71
CA GLN A 71 -8.36 -1.66 15.08
C GLN A 71 -8.98 -1.16 13.78
N ARG A 72 -10.01 -1.82 13.28
CA ARG A 72 -10.77 -1.41 12.10
C ARG A 72 -11.92 -0.49 12.49
N ARG A 73 -12.25 0.43 11.59
CA ARG A 73 -13.49 1.21 11.64
C ARG A 73 -14.07 1.39 10.25
N ALA A 74 -15.35 1.09 10.10
CA ALA A 74 -16.10 1.37 8.90
C ALA A 74 -16.81 2.72 9.03
N PHE A 75 -16.84 3.49 7.95
CA PHE A 75 -17.61 4.73 7.81
C PHE A 75 -18.46 4.62 6.57
N SER A 76 -19.73 4.98 6.66
CA SER A 76 -20.69 4.94 5.55
C SER A 76 -20.86 6.30 4.87
N SER A 77 -19.86 7.15 4.94
CA SER A 77 -19.92 8.51 4.41
C SER A 77 -18.61 8.93 3.77
N THR A 78 -18.63 10.04 3.05
CA THR A 78 -17.42 10.66 2.50
C THR A 78 -16.40 10.93 3.59
N ILE A 79 -15.12 10.76 3.26
CA ILE A 79 -14.02 10.95 4.21
C ILE A 79 -14.01 12.36 4.81
N THR A 80 -13.76 12.44 6.11
CA THR A 80 -13.68 13.69 6.87
C THR A 80 -12.43 13.72 7.75
N ALA A 81 -12.01 14.90 8.19
CA ALA A 81 -10.87 15.04 9.09
C ALA A 81 -11.03 14.24 10.41
N ALA A 82 -12.26 14.11 10.91
CA ALA A 82 -12.54 13.32 12.10
C ALA A 82 -12.22 11.83 11.94
N MET A 83 -12.27 11.30 10.71
CA MET A 83 -11.93 9.89 10.44
C MET A 83 -10.45 9.63 10.66
N TYR A 84 -9.58 10.57 10.29
CA TYR A 84 -8.13 10.46 10.56
C TYR A 84 -7.84 10.46 12.06
N ASN A 85 -8.49 11.34 12.82
CA ASN A 85 -8.38 11.33 14.29
C ASN A 85 -8.87 10.01 14.90
N ASN A 86 -9.95 9.44 14.37
CA ASN A 86 -10.42 8.13 14.80
C ASN A 86 -9.42 7.01 14.53
N ASN A 87 -8.71 7.05 13.38
CA ASN A 87 -7.65 6.10 13.10
C ASN A 87 -6.48 6.25 14.10
N MET A 88 -6.12 7.48 14.43
CA MET A 88 -5.10 7.77 15.45
C MET A 88 -5.51 7.21 16.81
N LEU A 89 -6.77 7.39 17.22
CA LEU A 89 -7.28 6.82 18.47
C LEU A 89 -7.19 5.30 18.51
N LYS A 90 -7.30 4.62 17.35
CA LYS A 90 -7.13 3.15 17.26
C LYS A 90 -5.69 2.70 17.49
N LEU A 91 -4.71 3.51 17.13
CA LEU A 91 -3.30 3.24 17.45
C LEU A 91 -2.98 3.40 18.95
N ALA A 92 -3.84 4.08 19.72
CA ALA A 92 -3.68 4.34 21.15
C ALA A 92 -2.28 4.93 21.49
N LYS A 93 -1.48 4.27 22.34
CA LYS A 93 -0.14 4.74 22.71
C LYS A 93 0.83 4.86 21.54
N TYR A 94 0.59 4.14 20.45
CA TYR A 94 1.45 4.18 19.26
C TYR A 94 1.10 5.33 18.30
N ALA A 95 0.06 6.10 18.60
CA ALA A 95 -0.28 7.29 17.85
C ALA A 95 0.61 8.50 18.14
N ALA A 96 1.40 8.46 19.23
CA ALA A 96 2.30 9.54 19.59
C ALA A 96 3.63 9.41 18.83
N PRO A 97 3.85 10.19 17.76
CA PRO A 97 5.11 10.14 17.04
C PRO A 97 6.19 10.86 17.83
N GLY A 98 7.37 10.26 17.95
CA GLY A 98 8.57 10.94 18.47
C GLY A 98 9.18 11.89 17.44
N ARG A 99 9.00 11.56 16.14
CA ARG A 99 9.49 12.35 15.00
C ARG A 99 8.45 12.38 13.89
N ARG A 100 8.54 13.39 13.02
CA ARG A 100 7.74 13.45 11.82
C ARG A 100 7.99 12.22 10.93
N GLY A 101 6.94 11.61 10.43
CA GLY A 101 7.02 10.42 9.57
C GLY A 101 7.07 9.09 10.32
N GLU A 102 7.13 9.08 11.66
CA GLU A 102 6.98 7.84 12.43
C GLU A 102 5.54 7.30 12.36
N VAL A 103 4.56 8.20 12.26
CA VAL A 103 3.17 7.83 11.94
C VAL A 103 2.85 8.37 10.56
N VAL A 104 2.24 7.55 9.73
CA VAL A 104 1.85 7.90 8.36
C VAL A 104 0.42 7.44 8.07
N HIS A 105 -0.29 8.19 7.23
CA HIS A 105 -1.54 7.77 6.63
C HIS A 105 -1.27 7.29 5.21
N ILE A 106 -1.76 6.11 4.86
CA ILE A 106 -1.65 5.53 3.52
C ILE A 106 -3.05 5.30 3.00
N SER A 107 -3.35 5.72 1.76
CA SER A 107 -4.65 5.45 1.16
C SER A 107 -4.56 5.09 -0.32
N ASP A 108 -5.69 4.61 -0.85
CA ASP A 108 -5.89 4.49 -2.29
C ASP A 108 -5.97 5.87 -2.97
N VAL A 109 -5.80 5.87 -4.29
CA VAL A 109 -5.76 7.09 -5.12
C VAL A 109 -7.05 7.89 -5.03
N ASN A 110 -8.20 7.22 -5.09
CA ASN A 110 -9.49 7.91 -5.10
C ASN A 110 -9.76 8.61 -3.76
N THR A 111 -9.51 7.90 -2.66
CA THR A 111 -9.64 8.46 -1.32
C THR A 111 -8.67 9.61 -1.09
N ALA A 112 -7.44 9.51 -1.60
CA ALA A 112 -6.48 10.60 -1.51
C ALA A 112 -6.95 11.85 -2.24
N ILE A 113 -7.47 11.72 -3.45
CA ILE A 113 -7.99 12.86 -4.23
C ILE A 113 -9.16 13.52 -3.50
N VAL A 114 -10.09 12.73 -2.96
CA VAL A 114 -11.21 13.26 -2.18
C VAL A 114 -10.72 13.93 -0.90
N ALA A 115 -9.69 13.38 -0.25
CA ALA A 115 -9.10 13.96 0.95
C ALA A 115 -8.53 15.38 0.73
N LEU A 116 -8.06 15.72 -0.46
CA LEU A 116 -7.57 17.08 -0.78
C LEU A 116 -8.65 18.16 -0.63
N THR A 117 -9.94 17.79 -0.66
CA THR A 117 -11.05 18.73 -0.43
C THR A 117 -11.25 19.07 1.04
N ILE A 118 -10.66 18.32 1.96
CA ILE A 118 -10.78 18.53 3.41
C ILE A 118 -9.92 19.73 3.82
N ALA A 119 -10.50 20.64 4.60
CA ALA A 119 -9.81 21.87 5.00
C ALA A 119 -8.55 21.63 5.85
N GLN A 120 -8.50 20.54 6.61
CA GLN A 120 -7.39 20.14 7.48
C GLN A 120 -6.26 19.41 6.74
N VAL A 121 -6.45 19.09 5.46
CA VAL A 121 -5.39 18.53 4.62
C VAL A 121 -4.48 19.68 4.18
N GLU A 122 -3.25 19.63 4.66
CA GLU A 122 -2.25 20.67 4.41
C GLU A 122 -1.58 20.42 3.06
N THR A 123 -1.94 21.25 2.09
CA THR A 123 -1.31 21.26 0.75
C THR A 123 -0.41 22.48 0.61
N GLU A 124 0.52 22.45 -0.35
CA GLU A 124 1.40 23.58 -0.61
C GLU A 124 0.62 24.85 -1.01
N GLU A 125 -0.47 24.70 -1.75
CA GLU A 125 -1.35 25.80 -2.13
C GLU A 125 -1.95 26.50 -0.90
N LYS A 126 -2.31 25.76 0.15
CA LYS A 126 -2.89 26.29 1.38
C LYS A 126 -1.87 26.81 2.38
N PHE A 127 -0.70 26.20 2.45
CA PHE A 127 0.30 26.40 3.52
C PHE A 127 1.68 26.87 3.01
N GLY A 128 1.83 27.10 1.69
CA GLY A 128 3.07 27.56 1.07
C GLY A 128 4.21 26.55 1.15
N PRO A 129 5.49 26.99 1.03
CA PRO A 129 6.66 26.09 0.93
C PRO A 129 6.92 25.18 2.14
N ARG A 130 6.15 25.31 3.20
CA ARG A 130 6.19 24.42 4.37
C ARG A 130 5.28 23.21 4.23
N ALA A 131 4.44 23.18 3.21
CA ALA A 131 3.64 22.02 2.87
C ALA A 131 4.55 20.93 2.27
N THR A 132 4.34 19.71 2.66
CA THR A 132 5.28 18.61 2.46
C THR A 132 5.01 17.79 1.20
N ILE A 133 4.91 18.42 0.05
CA ILE A 133 4.76 17.68 -1.22
C ILE A 133 6.10 17.11 -1.75
N SER A 134 7.22 17.31 -1.08
CA SER A 134 8.53 17.15 -1.71
C SER A 134 9.08 15.72 -1.84
N VAL A 135 8.46 14.67 -1.29
CA VAL A 135 9.04 13.30 -1.35
C VAL A 135 7.96 12.21 -1.42
N GLY A 136 7.01 12.34 -2.37
CA GLY A 136 5.93 11.35 -2.47
C GLY A 136 4.82 11.51 -1.43
N GLU A 137 4.93 12.49 -0.55
CA GLU A 137 3.85 12.91 0.32
C GLU A 137 2.92 13.85 -0.46
N LEU A 138 1.67 13.48 -0.62
CA LEU A 138 0.68 14.33 -1.28
C LEU A 138 0.29 15.52 -0.41
N ALA A 139 0.25 15.32 0.90
CA ALA A 139 -0.21 16.29 1.88
C ALA A 139 0.12 15.82 3.30
N SER A 140 -0.24 16.61 4.31
CA SER A 140 -0.32 16.14 5.70
C SER A 140 -1.71 16.39 6.27
N VAL A 141 -2.13 15.55 7.19
CA VAL A 141 -3.38 15.71 7.95
C VAL A 141 -3.02 15.78 9.41
N TYR A 142 -3.28 16.92 10.05
CA TYR A 142 -2.86 17.20 11.43
C TYR A 142 -1.35 17.00 11.66
N GLY A 143 -0.54 17.37 10.65
CA GLY A 143 0.92 17.23 10.73
C GLY A 143 1.45 15.80 10.49
N ILE A 144 0.57 14.84 10.20
CA ILE A 144 0.92 13.47 9.88
C ILE A 144 0.98 13.32 8.35
N PRO A 145 2.11 12.82 7.81
CA PRO A 145 2.28 12.62 6.38
C PRO A 145 1.18 11.74 5.78
N TYR A 146 0.73 12.10 4.58
CA TYR A 146 -0.29 11.39 3.83
C TYR A 146 0.29 10.87 2.52
N ILE A 147 0.31 9.55 2.37
CA ILE A 147 0.91 8.84 1.26
C ILE A 147 -0.20 8.20 0.42
N MET A 148 -0.14 8.40 -0.88
CA MET A 148 -1.00 7.73 -1.84
C MET A 148 -0.30 6.51 -2.42
N SER A 149 -0.95 5.37 -2.44
CA SER A 149 -0.43 4.15 -3.04
C SER A 149 -1.38 3.58 -4.08
N GLU A 150 -0.85 3.32 -5.28
CA GLU A 150 -1.59 2.61 -6.34
C GLU A 150 -1.89 1.16 -5.96
N GLN A 151 -1.12 0.58 -5.03
CA GLN A 151 -1.28 -0.79 -4.59
C GLN A 151 -2.36 -0.95 -3.50
N MET A 152 -2.84 0.15 -2.93
CA MET A 152 -3.98 0.09 -2.03
C MET A 152 -5.27 0.05 -2.84
N LYS A 153 -5.85 -1.14 -2.96
CA LYS A 153 -7.08 -1.37 -3.74
C LYS A 153 -8.30 -0.85 -3.02
N LEU A 154 -9.31 -0.41 -3.77
CA LEU A 154 -10.64 -0.19 -3.22
C LEU A 154 -11.21 -1.51 -2.69
N ALA A 155 -12.05 -1.43 -1.69
CA ALA A 155 -12.66 -2.57 -1.02
C ALA A 155 -14.18 -2.58 -1.16
N ASP A 156 -14.80 -3.66 -0.77
CA ASP A 156 -16.24 -3.73 -0.52
C ASP A 156 -16.56 -3.10 0.85
N SER A 157 -17.82 -3.03 1.18
CA SER A 157 -18.37 -2.44 2.42
C SER A 157 -17.80 -3.05 3.69
N ASP A 158 -17.35 -4.30 3.65
CA ASP A 158 -16.70 -4.99 4.77
C ASP A 158 -15.20 -4.68 4.91
N GLY A 159 -14.64 -3.86 4.00
CA GLY A 159 -13.24 -3.47 3.97
C GLY A 159 -12.32 -4.47 3.29
N LYS A 160 -12.84 -5.60 2.80
CA LYS A 160 -12.10 -6.60 2.04
C LYS A 160 -12.28 -6.38 0.56
N VAL A 161 -11.34 -6.82 -0.23
CA VAL A 161 -11.45 -6.80 -1.69
C VAL A 161 -12.17 -8.05 -2.15
N THR A 162 -13.13 -7.93 -3.02
CA THR A 162 -13.88 -9.05 -3.61
C THR A 162 -13.60 -9.18 -5.10
N ASP A 163 -13.61 -10.39 -5.62
CA ASP A 163 -13.45 -10.69 -7.05
C ASP A 163 -14.77 -10.57 -7.83
N SER A 164 -15.90 -10.50 -7.13
CA SER A 164 -17.24 -10.43 -7.75
C SER A 164 -17.69 -9.03 -8.15
N GLY A 165 -16.84 -8.02 -7.99
CA GLY A 165 -17.19 -6.62 -8.20
C GLY A 165 -17.79 -5.97 -6.95
N GLY A 166 -17.99 -4.66 -6.97
CA GLY A 166 -18.51 -3.92 -5.80
C GLY A 166 -17.43 -3.24 -4.94
N ASN A 167 -16.16 -3.33 -5.33
CA ASN A 167 -15.06 -2.65 -4.65
C ASN A 167 -15.10 -1.13 -4.91
N THR A 168 -15.92 -0.43 -4.16
CA THR A 168 -16.16 1.01 -4.30
C THR A 168 -15.78 1.81 -3.06
N THR A 169 -15.47 1.13 -1.97
CA THR A 169 -15.14 1.74 -0.68
C THR A 169 -13.64 2.05 -0.59
N GLY A 170 -13.31 3.32 -0.36
CA GLY A 170 -11.94 3.74 -0.13
C GLY A 170 -11.41 3.25 1.22
N ARG A 171 -10.10 3.10 1.31
CA ARG A 171 -9.43 2.67 2.55
C ARG A 171 -8.36 3.68 2.96
N VAL A 172 -8.25 3.91 4.26
CA VAL A 172 -7.15 4.65 4.87
C VAL A 172 -6.51 3.79 5.95
N LEU A 173 -5.24 3.50 5.80
CA LEU A 173 -4.42 2.81 6.77
C LEU A 173 -3.55 3.83 7.51
N THR A 174 -3.55 3.77 8.83
CA THR A 174 -2.66 4.60 9.66
C THR A 174 -1.65 3.69 10.35
N VAL A 175 -0.37 3.92 10.11
CA VAL A 175 0.72 3.04 10.54
C VAL A 175 1.73 3.82 11.34
N ASN A 176 2.18 3.25 12.47
CA ASN A 176 3.41 3.67 13.11
C ASN A 176 4.57 2.85 12.54
N THR A 177 5.42 3.49 11.74
CA THR A 177 6.49 2.83 10.99
C THR A 177 7.58 2.24 11.88
N THR A 178 7.72 2.73 13.11
CA THR A 178 8.73 2.22 14.06
C THR A 178 8.37 0.84 14.63
N GLN A 179 7.12 0.42 14.47
CA GLN A 179 6.65 -0.88 14.95
C GLN A 179 6.78 -2.00 13.91
N TRP A 180 7.27 -1.66 12.71
CA TRP A 180 7.39 -2.61 11.60
C TRP A 180 8.84 -2.69 11.14
N ILE A 181 9.30 -3.92 10.90
CA ILE A 181 10.64 -4.18 10.38
C ILE A 181 10.50 -5.05 9.14
N THR A 182 11.02 -4.57 8.01
CA THR A 182 11.09 -5.35 6.78
C THR A 182 12.50 -5.86 6.58
N GLY A 183 12.64 -7.17 6.45
CA GLY A 183 13.92 -7.82 6.19
C GLY A 183 13.94 -8.51 4.83
N PHE A 184 14.92 -8.19 3.99
CA PHE A 184 15.16 -8.91 2.73
C PHE A 184 16.31 -9.89 2.93
N ARG A 185 16.04 -11.17 2.69
CA ARG A 185 17.09 -12.21 2.72
C ARG A 185 18.09 -12.03 1.57
N ARG A 186 17.62 -11.52 0.43
CA ARG A 186 18.41 -11.29 -0.77
C ARG A 186 17.89 -10.10 -1.53
N THR A 187 18.76 -9.23 -1.99
CA THR A 187 18.39 -8.15 -2.92
C THR A 187 18.02 -8.76 -4.28
N ILE A 188 17.09 -8.10 -4.98
CA ILE A 188 16.74 -8.50 -6.35
C ILE A 188 17.92 -8.16 -7.24
N THR A 189 18.52 -9.19 -7.84
CA THR A 189 19.62 -9.06 -8.82
C THR A 189 19.10 -9.44 -10.19
N PHE A 190 19.33 -8.59 -11.17
CA PHE A 190 19.05 -8.89 -12.58
C PHE A 190 20.37 -9.31 -13.25
N GLU A 191 20.50 -10.57 -13.56
CA GLU A 191 21.65 -11.11 -14.30
C GLU A 191 21.24 -11.31 -15.76
N PRO A 192 21.88 -10.63 -16.73
CA PRO A 192 21.66 -10.94 -18.13
C PRO A 192 22.35 -12.29 -18.44
N ASP A 193 21.55 -13.29 -18.74
CA ASP A 193 22.07 -14.55 -19.25
C ASP A 193 22.51 -14.40 -20.73
N ARG A 194 23.72 -14.66 -21.03
CA ARG A 194 24.26 -14.79 -22.40
C ARG A 194 24.41 -16.25 -22.73
N GLU A 195 23.52 -16.78 -23.55
CA GLU A 195 23.75 -18.08 -24.18
C GLU A 195 24.77 -17.94 -25.31
N PRO A 196 26.02 -18.31 -25.10
CA PRO A 196 27.05 -18.16 -26.12
C PRO A 196 26.87 -19.11 -27.31
N SER A 197 26.07 -20.17 -27.16
CA SER A 197 25.83 -21.19 -28.16
C SER A 197 24.93 -20.75 -29.34
N LYS A 198 24.23 -19.63 -29.24
CA LYS A 198 23.34 -19.15 -30.32
C LYS A 198 23.91 -17.99 -31.14
N SER A 199 25.16 -17.60 -30.92
CA SER A 199 25.75 -16.47 -31.65
C SER A 199 26.66 -16.92 -32.80
N GLN A 200 26.63 -18.20 -33.21
CA GLN A 200 27.38 -18.72 -34.35
C GLN A 200 26.42 -19.24 -35.42
N THR A 201 25.89 -18.33 -36.21
CA THR A 201 25.52 -18.55 -37.63
C THR A 201 25.49 -17.21 -38.33
#